data_6bedb65e469491f5a1c7f97b053e4d2a
#
_entry.id   6bedb65e469491f5a1c7f97b053e4d2a
#
_cell.length_a   1.000
_cell.length_b   1.000
_cell.length_c   1.000
_cell.angle_alpha   90.00
_cell.angle_beta   90.00
_cell.angle_gamma   90.00
#
_symmetry.space_group_name_H-M   'P 1'
#
loop_
_entity.id
_entity.type
_entity.pdbx_description
1 polymer ?
#
loop_
_entity_poly.entity_id
_entity_poly.type
_entity_poly.pdbx_seq_one_letter_code
_entity_poly.pdbx_strand_id
1 'polypeptide(L)'
;FGLFLFSLFAVLIFGQAFANASEVFNLSKINQGIVGINIPLKNNKTKIMIQKDGKTYYYDVKTEKDMLPLQMGSGIYLLALLENIEGSKYAVNSSKSVQVNLDNEKISFLQSIRPVYWRKESKAAKLAKELTENMDTDEKKACAIYDYIINNIEYDRNKLTNLNTDYIPNVDEIIASGKGICFDYAAVYAAMLRSIDIPAKLVMGYKEDIDAYHSWNEVF
;
A
#
# COMPACT_ATOMS: atom_id res chain seq x y z
N PHE A 1 28.67 -12.93 1.46
CA PHE A 1 29.00 -11.56 0.99
C PHE A 1 28.36 -11.36 -0.38
N GLY A 2 27.14 -10.87 -0.43
CA GLY A 2 26.44 -10.46 -1.64
C GLY A 2 26.16 -8.98 -1.55
N LEU A 3 26.96 -8.19 -2.23
CA LEU A 3 26.78 -6.76 -2.42
C LEU A 3 25.53 -6.56 -3.30
N PHE A 4 24.37 -6.26 -2.72
CA PHE A 4 23.25 -5.75 -3.49
C PHE A 4 23.49 -4.27 -3.78
N LEU A 5 24.03 -4.01 -4.97
CA LEU A 5 24.07 -2.67 -5.55
C LEU A 5 22.64 -2.14 -5.67
N PHE A 6 22.34 -1.08 -4.92
CA PHE A 6 21.25 -0.18 -5.27
C PHE A 6 21.54 0.38 -6.66
N SER A 7 20.90 -0.17 -7.69
CA SER A 7 21.01 0.40 -9.03
C SER A 7 20.31 1.76 -9.03
N LEU A 8 21.14 2.78 -9.13
CA LEU A 8 20.73 4.15 -9.40
C LEU A 8 19.94 4.14 -10.72
N PHE A 9 18.61 4.29 -10.64
CA PHE A 9 17.77 4.40 -11.82
C PHE A 9 18.11 5.70 -12.54
N ALA A 10 18.84 5.60 -13.65
CA ALA A 10 19.01 6.73 -14.57
C ALA A 10 17.67 6.95 -15.31
N VAL A 11 16.94 7.97 -14.91
CA VAL A 11 15.75 8.44 -15.64
C VAL A 11 16.24 9.25 -16.84
N LEU A 12 16.27 8.64 -18.00
CA LEU A 12 16.53 9.36 -19.26
C LEU A 12 15.21 9.99 -19.73
N ILE A 13 15.15 11.32 -19.71
CA ILE A 13 14.05 12.10 -20.28
C ILE A 13 14.24 12.19 -21.78
N PHE A 14 13.56 11.34 -22.55
CA PHE A 14 13.40 11.53 -24.00
C PHE A 14 11.99 12.08 -24.26
N GLY A 15 11.96 13.29 -24.88
CA GLY A 15 10.70 13.91 -25.29
C GLY A 15 10.06 13.14 -26.43
N GLN A 16 8.95 12.46 -26.18
CA GLN A 16 7.95 12.06 -27.17
C GLN A 16 6.55 12.26 -26.57
N ALA A 17 5.57 12.41 -27.45
CA ALA A 17 4.20 12.84 -27.20
C ALA A 17 3.60 12.26 -25.89
N PHE A 18 3.48 13.13 -24.90
CA PHE A 18 2.89 12.81 -23.64
C PHE A 18 1.41 12.48 -23.82
N ALA A 19 0.99 11.28 -23.42
CA ALA A 19 -0.40 11.07 -23.06
C ALA A 19 -0.78 12.15 -22.04
N ASN A 20 -1.96 12.76 -22.20
CA ASN A 20 -2.36 13.87 -21.36
C ASN A 20 -2.32 13.39 -19.89
N ALA A 21 -1.37 13.87 -19.09
CA ALA A 21 -1.20 13.43 -17.69
C ALA A 21 -2.47 13.63 -16.85
N SER A 22 -3.39 14.48 -17.31
CA SER A 22 -4.73 14.67 -16.74
C SER A 22 -5.67 13.49 -16.98
N GLU A 23 -5.42 12.65 -17.99
CA GLU A 23 -6.20 11.43 -18.27
C GLU A 23 -5.70 10.23 -17.46
N VAL A 24 -4.39 10.21 -17.14
CA VAL A 24 -3.74 9.14 -16.36
C VAL A 24 -4.07 9.24 -14.88
N PHE A 25 -4.02 10.44 -14.28
CA PHE A 25 -4.16 10.67 -12.85
C PHE A 25 -5.50 11.32 -12.51
N ASN A 26 -6.35 10.60 -11.78
CA ASN A 26 -7.57 11.13 -11.21
C ASN A 26 -7.29 11.72 -9.82
N LEU A 27 -7.45 13.03 -9.69
CA LEU A 27 -7.15 13.80 -8.49
C LEU A 27 -8.38 14.08 -7.62
N SER A 28 -9.55 13.52 -7.92
CA SER A 28 -10.82 13.82 -7.24
C SER A 28 -10.83 13.52 -5.74
N LYS A 29 -9.91 12.65 -5.28
CA LYS A 29 -9.77 12.24 -3.87
C LYS A 29 -8.41 12.61 -3.27
N ILE A 30 -7.75 13.61 -3.84
CA ILE A 30 -6.38 13.95 -3.48
C ILE A 30 -6.25 14.45 -2.03
N ASN A 31 -7.24 15.20 -1.53
CA ASN A 31 -7.33 15.66 -0.15
C ASN A 31 -7.61 14.52 0.86
N GLN A 32 -8.07 13.37 0.37
CA GLN A 32 -8.24 12.13 1.15
C GLN A 32 -6.98 11.25 1.12
N GLY A 33 -5.87 11.76 0.57
CA GLY A 33 -4.62 11.01 0.48
C GLY A 33 -4.63 9.89 -0.56
N ILE A 34 -5.44 10.02 -1.61
CA ILE A 34 -5.58 9.03 -2.69
C ILE A 34 -5.38 9.69 -4.05
N VAL A 35 -4.60 9.05 -4.91
CA VAL A 35 -4.58 9.31 -6.34
C VAL A 35 -5.14 8.11 -7.09
N GLY A 36 -6.15 8.35 -7.92
CA GLY A 36 -6.65 7.34 -8.86
C GLY A 36 -5.76 7.27 -10.10
N ILE A 37 -5.63 6.09 -10.68
CA ILE A 37 -5.01 5.90 -11.99
C ILE A 37 -6.03 5.34 -12.98
N ASN A 38 -5.91 5.73 -14.25
CA ASN A 38 -6.71 5.21 -15.34
C ASN A 38 -5.79 5.06 -16.58
N ILE A 39 -5.34 3.82 -16.82
CA ILE A 39 -4.29 3.54 -17.80
C ILE A 39 -4.68 2.29 -18.57
N PRO A 40 -4.76 2.33 -19.92
CA PRO A 40 -4.95 1.11 -20.70
C PRO A 40 -3.73 0.20 -20.53
N LEU A 41 -3.95 -1.04 -20.10
CA LEU A 41 -2.88 -2.02 -19.94
C LEU A 41 -2.39 -2.47 -21.32
N LYS A 42 -1.24 -1.95 -21.73
CA LYS A 42 -0.56 -2.35 -22.98
C LYS A 42 0.43 -3.50 -22.77
N ASN A 43 1.05 -3.56 -21.60
CA ASN A 43 1.96 -4.62 -21.16
C ASN A 43 1.97 -4.72 -19.64
N ASN A 44 2.52 -5.83 -19.11
CA ASN A 44 2.54 -6.09 -17.67
C ASN A 44 3.64 -5.34 -16.90
N LYS A 45 4.44 -4.48 -17.56
CA LYS A 45 5.59 -3.83 -16.96
C LYS A 45 5.42 -2.31 -16.92
N THR A 46 4.34 -1.86 -16.34
CA THR A 46 4.05 -0.44 -16.11
C THR A 46 4.10 -0.14 -14.62
N LYS A 47 4.68 0.99 -14.23
CA LYS A 47 4.74 1.43 -12.83
C LYS A 47 4.22 2.86 -12.69
N ILE A 48 3.67 3.16 -11.53
CA ILE A 48 3.46 4.53 -11.08
C ILE A 48 4.56 4.87 -10.08
N MET A 49 5.20 6.01 -10.31
CA MET A 49 6.11 6.64 -9.37
C MET A 49 5.39 7.76 -8.63
N ILE A 50 5.47 7.75 -7.31
CA ILE A 50 4.98 8.82 -6.42
C ILE A 50 6.17 9.32 -5.62
N GLN A 51 6.55 10.58 -5.83
CA GLN A 51 7.72 11.18 -5.19
C GLN A 51 7.35 12.46 -4.44
N LYS A 52 7.95 12.66 -3.27
CA LYS A 52 7.89 13.88 -2.47
C LYS A 52 9.13 13.99 -1.59
N ASP A 53 9.76 15.17 -1.51
CA ASP A 53 10.87 15.48 -0.60
C ASP A 53 12.01 14.43 -0.62
N GLY A 54 12.39 13.97 -1.83
CA GLY A 54 13.44 12.98 -2.04
C GLY A 54 13.03 11.53 -1.74
N LYS A 55 11.85 11.28 -1.19
CA LYS A 55 11.29 9.93 -1.00
C LYS A 55 10.50 9.51 -2.23
N THR A 56 10.63 8.25 -2.64
CA THR A 56 9.97 7.72 -3.83
C THR A 56 9.35 6.36 -3.55
N TYR A 57 8.10 6.19 -3.97
CA TYR A 57 7.39 4.93 -3.98
C TYR A 57 7.06 4.52 -5.40
N TYR A 58 7.23 3.23 -5.71
CA TYR A 58 6.88 2.63 -6.98
C TYR A 58 5.76 1.61 -6.79
N TYR A 59 4.74 1.70 -7.63
CA TYR A 59 3.60 0.78 -7.62
C TYR A 59 3.49 0.10 -8.98
N ASP A 60 3.49 -1.23 -8.99
CA ASP A 60 3.20 -1.98 -10.21
C ASP A 60 1.73 -1.80 -10.60
N VAL A 61 1.49 -1.45 -11.86
CA VAL A 61 0.14 -1.33 -12.41
C VAL A 61 -0.33 -2.74 -12.80
N LYS A 62 -1.39 -3.21 -12.14
CA LYS A 62 -1.97 -4.55 -12.36
C LYS A 62 -3.36 -4.50 -12.99
N THR A 63 -4.02 -3.36 -12.91
CA THR A 63 -5.37 -3.11 -13.43
C THR A 63 -5.41 -1.76 -14.13
N GLU A 64 -6.32 -1.60 -15.09
CA GLU A 64 -6.49 -0.34 -15.82
C GLU A 64 -6.90 0.81 -14.90
N LYS A 65 -7.62 0.51 -13.84
CA LYS A 65 -8.05 1.48 -12.83
C LYS A 65 -7.62 0.99 -11.45
N ASP A 66 -6.90 1.83 -10.73
CA ASP A 66 -6.47 1.55 -9.36
C ASP A 66 -6.45 2.84 -8.53
N MET A 67 -6.34 2.69 -7.22
CA MET A 67 -6.17 3.80 -6.28
C MET A 67 -4.91 3.59 -5.46
N LEU A 68 -4.06 4.62 -5.40
CA LEU A 68 -2.77 4.55 -4.73
C LEU A 68 -2.68 5.58 -3.60
N PRO A 69 -2.01 5.24 -2.48
CA PRO A 69 -1.90 6.13 -1.33
C PRO A 69 -0.87 7.24 -1.54
N LEU A 70 -1.22 8.45 -1.11
CA LEU A 70 -0.30 9.57 -0.93
C LEU A 70 0.13 9.61 0.54
N GLN A 71 1.15 8.81 0.89
CA GLN A 71 1.49 8.50 2.28
C GLN A 71 2.62 9.34 2.88
N MET A 72 2.96 10.48 2.24
CA MET A 72 4.04 11.37 2.68
C MET A 72 3.54 12.73 3.20
N GLY A 73 2.25 12.80 3.60
CA GLY A 73 1.64 14.02 4.14
C GLY A 73 1.32 15.07 3.07
N SER A 74 0.89 16.26 3.49
CA SER A 74 0.62 17.40 2.59
C SER A 74 1.90 17.90 1.91
N GLY A 75 1.77 18.55 0.75
CA GLY A 75 2.87 19.14 0.00
C GLY A 75 2.84 18.87 -1.49
N ILE A 76 3.94 19.16 -2.18
CA ILE A 76 4.06 18.98 -3.63
C ILE A 76 4.55 17.56 -3.93
N TYR A 77 3.76 16.83 -4.69
CA TYR A 77 4.08 15.49 -5.19
C TYR A 77 4.41 15.53 -6.68
N LEU A 78 5.38 14.73 -7.09
CA LEU A 78 5.59 14.34 -8.48
C LEU A 78 4.98 12.96 -8.70
N LEU A 79 3.99 12.88 -9.56
CA LEU A 79 3.36 11.65 -10.05
C LEU A 79 3.90 11.35 -11.44
N ALA A 80 4.32 10.11 -11.70
CA ALA A 80 4.77 9.74 -13.04
C ALA A 80 4.32 8.33 -13.43
N LEU A 81 3.93 8.17 -14.69
CA LEU A 81 3.71 6.91 -15.35
C LEU A 81 5.04 6.46 -15.98
N LEU A 82 5.48 5.28 -15.60
CA LEU A 82 6.71 4.67 -16.09
C LEU A 82 6.39 3.45 -16.95
N GLU A 83 6.95 3.38 -18.14
CA GLU A 83 6.86 2.23 -19.04
C GLU A 83 8.21 1.51 -19.11
N ASN A 84 8.19 0.18 -19.05
CA ASN A 84 9.40 -0.62 -19.16
C ASN A 84 9.98 -0.53 -20.57
N ILE A 85 11.28 -0.26 -20.66
CA ILE A 85 12.03 -0.27 -21.92
C ILE A 85 12.68 -1.63 -22.10
N GLU A 86 13.47 -2.07 -21.12
CA GLU A 86 14.25 -3.31 -21.17
C GLU A 86 14.63 -3.75 -19.76
N GLY A 87 14.44 -5.01 -19.42
CA GLY A 87 14.85 -5.57 -18.13
C GLY A 87 14.25 -4.79 -16.94
N SER A 88 15.10 -4.11 -16.16
CA SER A 88 14.71 -3.25 -15.03
C SER A 88 14.70 -1.75 -15.37
N LYS A 89 14.91 -1.36 -16.64
CA LYS A 89 14.94 0.04 -17.07
C LYS A 89 13.54 0.51 -17.43
N TYR A 90 13.19 1.71 -16.97
CA TYR A 90 11.92 2.36 -17.22
C TYR A 90 12.13 3.76 -17.79
N ALA A 91 11.24 4.19 -18.69
CA ALA A 91 11.13 5.57 -19.17
C ALA A 91 9.90 6.24 -18.56
N VAL A 92 9.98 7.56 -18.34
CA VAL A 92 8.83 8.39 -18.01
C VAL A 92 7.98 8.58 -19.26
N ASN A 93 6.75 8.04 -19.25
CA ASN A 93 5.77 8.26 -20.31
C ASN A 93 5.00 9.57 -20.09
N SER A 94 4.53 9.80 -18.86
CA SER A 94 3.92 11.06 -18.48
C SER A 94 4.19 11.40 -17.02
N SER A 95 4.17 12.68 -16.67
CA SER A 95 4.34 13.12 -15.29
C SER A 95 3.54 14.37 -14.99
N LYS A 96 3.21 14.56 -13.71
CA LYS A 96 2.47 15.72 -13.22
C LYS A 96 2.90 16.07 -11.80
N SER A 97 3.23 17.35 -11.57
CA SER A 97 3.36 17.88 -10.21
C SER A 97 1.99 18.31 -9.70
N VAL A 98 1.67 17.91 -8.47
CA VAL A 98 0.40 18.21 -7.85
C VAL A 98 0.59 18.71 -6.42
N GLN A 99 -0.14 19.77 -6.06
CA GLN A 99 -0.24 20.22 -4.67
C GLN A 99 -1.28 19.34 -3.96
N VAL A 100 -0.86 18.71 -2.87
CA VAL A 100 -1.71 17.90 -1.99
C VAL A 100 -1.92 18.65 -0.69
N ASN A 101 -3.16 18.89 -0.34
CA ASN A 101 -3.57 19.42 0.96
C ASN A 101 -4.50 18.38 1.59
N LEU A 102 -3.99 17.62 2.54
CA LEU A 102 -4.77 16.56 3.19
C LEU A 102 -5.73 17.16 4.22
N ASP A 103 -6.92 16.60 4.32
CA ASP A 103 -7.88 16.95 5.37
C ASP A 103 -7.34 16.58 6.78
N ASN A 104 -6.53 15.53 6.82
CA ASN A 104 -5.74 15.07 7.97
C ASN A 104 -4.47 14.40 7.46
N GLU A 105 -3.31 14.67 8.05
CA GLU A 105 -2.00 14.11 7.65
C GLU A 105 -1.94 12.56 7.69
N LYS A 106 -2.83 11.92 8.44
CA LYS A 106 -2.94 10.46 8.55
C LYS A 106 -4.09 9.87 7.74
N ILE A 107 -4.83 10.68 6.98
CA ILE A 107 -6.06 10.24 6.28
C ILE A 107 -5.81 9.12 5.26
N SER A 108 -4.64 9.10 4.60
CA SER A 108 -4.27 8.02 3.68
C SER A 108 -4.18 6.65 4.36
N PHE A 109 -3.92 6.62 5.67
CA PHE A 109 -3.83 5.40 6.48
C PHE A 109 -5.16 4.93 7.07
N LEU A 110 -6.25 5.61 6.72
CA LEU A 110 -7.64 5.18 6.98
C LEU A 110 -8.29 4.57 5.75
N GLN A 111 -7.70 4.78 4.57
CA GLN A 111 -8.34 4.42 3.31
C GLN A 111 -8.29 2.91 3.03
N SER A 112 -9.37 2.42 2.39
CA SER A 112 -9.42 1.06 1.83
C SER A 112 -8.80 1.05 0.44
N ILE A 113 -7.47 0.90 0.40
CA ILE A 113 -6.65 0.90 -0.82
C ILE A 113 -5.55 -0.15 -0.71
N ARG A 114 -5.07 -0.64 -1.85
CA ARG A 114 -4.03 -1.65 -1.92
C ARG A 114 -2.79 -1.29 -1.07
N PRO A 115 -2.22 -2.24 -0.30
CA PRO A 115 -2.62 -3.64 -0.18
C PRO A 115 -3.63 -3.93 0.94
N VAL A 116 -4.17 -2.91 1.60
CA VAL A 116 -5.08 -3.02 2.76
C VAL A 116 -6.50 -2.71 2.32
N TYR A 117 -7.24 -3.74 1.91
CA TYR A 117 -8.64 -3.58 1.54
C TYR A 117 -9.58 -3.95 2.69
N TRP A 118 -10.58 -3.11 2.92
CA TRP A 118 -11.65 -3.35 3.89
C TRP A 118 -12.96 -2.70 3.44
N ARG A 119 -14.07 -3.16 3.96
CA ARG A 119 -15.40 -2.59 3.77
C ARG A 119 -16.17 -2.71 5.08
N LYS A 120 -17.15 -1.85 5.29
CA LYS A 120 -17.98 -1.86 6.53
C LYS A 120 -18.66 -3.22 6.78
N GLU A 121 -19.00 -3.94 5.69
CA GLU A 121 -19.68 -5.23 5.72
C GLU A 121 -18.71 -6.42 5.78
N SER A 122 -17.40 -6.20 5.66
CA SER A 122 -16.38 -7.26 5.69
C SER A 122 -16.33 -7.95 7.04
N LYS A 123 -15.82 -9.19 7.05
CA LYS A 123 -15.58 -9.93 8.30
C LYS A 123 -14.63 -9.17 9.23
N ALA A 124 -13.57 -8.60 8.67
CA ALA A 124 -12.60 -7.81 9.41
C ALA A 124 -13.24 -6.64 10.15
N ALA A 125 -14.09 -5.86 9.48
CA ALA A 125 -14.73 -4.70 10.10
C ALA A 125 -15.74 -5.09 11.19
N LYS A 126 -16.52 -6.15 10.97
CA LYS A 126 -17.46 -6.66 11.98
C LYS A 126 -16.74 -7.17 13.22
N LEU A 127 -15.70 -7.95 13.01
CA LEU A 127 -14.86 -8.50 14.07
C LEU A 127 -14.13 -7.41 14.86
N ALA A 128 -13.56 -6.42 14.16
CA ALA A 128 -12.92 -5.28 14.83
C ALA A 128 -13.90 -4.55 15.75
N LYS A 129 -15.11 -4.27 15.27
CA LYS A 129 -16.17 -3.63 16.06
C LYS A 129 -16.54 -4.48 17.28
N GLU A 130 -16.74 -5.78 17.10
CA GLU A 130 -17.08 -6.71 18.20
C GLU A 130 -16.00 -6.74 19.27
N LEU A 131 -14.73 -6.90 18.88
CA LEU A 131 -13.60 -6.96 19.80
C LEU A 131 -13.39 -5.68 20.60
N THR A 132 -13.84 -4.54 20.07
CA THR A 132 -13.53 -3.21 20.62
C THR A 132 -14.75 -2.46 21.19
N GLU A 133 -15.93 -3.07 21.20
CA GLU A 133 -17.22 -2.43 21.54
C GLU A 133 -17.22 -1.72 22.89
N ASN A 134 -16.52 -2.30 23.89
CA ASN A 134 -16.50 -1.77 25.25
C ASN A 134 -15.15 -1.11 25.62
N MET A 135 -14.36 -0.69 24.61
CA MET A 135 -13.05 -0.09 24.84
C MET A 135 -13.09 1.41 24.59
N ASP A 136 -12.52 2.15 25.54
CA ASP A 136 -12.56 3.61 25.62
C ASP A 136 -11.35 4.32 25.00
N THR A 137 -10.24 3.59 24.74
CA THR A 137 -9.04 4.16 24.13
C THR A 137 -8.58 3.39 22.89
N ASP A 138 -7.96 4.10 21.95
CA ASP A 138 -7.47 3.50 20.72
C ASP A 138 -6.33 2.51 20.96
N GLU A 139 -5.50 2.72 22.01
CA GLU A 139 -4.49 1.74 22.43
C GLU A 139 -5.12 0.42 22.87
N LYS A 140 -6.18 0.45 23.71
CA LYS A 140 -6.87 -0.76 24.14
C LYS A 140 -7.48 -1.50 22.95
N LYS A 141 -8.11 -0.77 22.03
CA LYS A 141 -8.66 -1.34 20.79
C LYS A 141 -7.58 -1.98 19.93
N ALA A 142 -6.46 -1.29 19.76
CA ALA A 142 -5.32 -1.80 18.99
C ALA A 142 -4.73 -3.07 19.63
N CYS A 143 -4.56 -3.10 20.95
CA CYS A 143 -4.10 -4.27 21.69
C CYS A 143 -5.07 -5.46 21.55
N ALA A 144 -6.38 -5.23 21.68
CA ALA A 144 -7.37 -6.30 21.54
C ALA A 144 -7.36 -6.94 20.13
N ILE A 145 -7.24 -6.13 19.09
CA ILE A 145 -7.13 -6.61 17.72
C ILE A 145 -5.81 -7.36 17.53
N TYR A 146 -4.70 -6.85 18.07
CA TYR A 146 -3.41 -7.52 18.04
C TYR A 146 -3.48 -8.89 18.71
N ASP A 147 -4.00 -8.96 19.94
CA ASP A 147 -4.16 -10.19 20.70
C ASP A 147 -5.04 -11.22 19.97
N TYR A 148 -6.11 -10.76 19.34
CA TYR A 148 -6.92 -11.63 18.49
C TYR A 148 -6.08 -12.24 17.35
N ILE A 149 -5.33 -11.43 16.63
CA ILE A 149 -4.54 -11.89 15.47
C ILE A 149 -3.49 -12.91 15.87
N ILE A 150 -2.70 -12.64 16.91
CA ILE A 150 -1.63 -13.56 17.33
C ILE A 150 -2.14 -14.87 17.92
N ASN A 151 -3.37 -14.89 18.46
CA ASN A 151 -3.98 -16.10 19.05
C ASN A 151 -4.85 -16.89 18.07
N ASN A 152 -5.26 -16.31 16.92
CA ASN A 152 -6.21 -16.94 15.99
C ASN A 152 -5.67 -17.13 14.58
N ILE A 153 -4.52 -16.55 14.23
CA ILE A 153 -3.88 -16.74 12.91
C ILE A 153 -2.55 -17.46 13.12
N GLU A 154 -2.43 -18.66 12.54
CA GLU A 154 -1.21 -19.45 12.53
C GLU A 154 -0.28 -19.02 11.39
N TYR A 155 1.04 -19.03 11.61
CA TYR A 155 1.99 -18.65 10.57
C TYR A 155 2.12 -19.74 9.50
N ASP A 156 1.77 -19.40 8.26
CA ASP A 156 1.75 -20.31 7.12
C ASP A 156 3.11 -20.35 6.38
N ARG A 157 3.99 -21.27 6.81
CA ARG A 157 5.30 -21.48 6.19
C ARG A 157 5.19 -22.01 4.74
N ASN A 158 4.14 -22.79 4.44
CA ASN A 158 3.94 -23.33 3.10
C ASN A 158 3.55 -22.22 2.12
N LYS A 159 2.69 -21.30 2.54
CA LYS A 159 2.35 -20.11 1.75
C LYS A 159 3.58 -19.26 1.47
N LEU A 160 4.45 -19.05 2.46
CA LEU A 160 5.66 -18.25 2.29
C LEU A 160 6.59 -18.81 1.20
N THR A 161 6.76 -20.13 1.12
CA THR A 161 7.64 -20.78 0.12
C THR A 161 7.05 -20.79 -1.28
N ASN A 162 5.73 -20.67 -1.41
CA ASN A 162 5.01 -20.72 -2.68
C ASN A 162 4.36 -19.37 -3.07
N LEU A 163 4.83 -18.28 -2.46
CA LEU A 163 4.23 -16.98 -2.65
C LEU A 163 4.42 -16.47 -4.09
N ASN A 164 3.32 -16.11 -4.73
CA ASN A 164 3.38 -15.42 -6.02
C ASN A 164 3.88 -13.98 -5.82
N THR A 165 4.71 -13.48 -6.73
CA THR A 165 5.22 -12.10 -6.72
C THR A 165 4.11 -11.04 -6.77
N ASP A 166 2.93 -11.41 -7.25
CA ASP A 166 1.77 -10.54 -7.39
C ASP A 166 0.76 -10.69 -6.24
N TYR A 167 1.13 -11.44 -5.18
CA TYR A 167 0.25 -11.70 -4.06
C TYR A 167 -0.21 -10.40 -3.36
N ILE A 168 -1.53 -10.31 -3.14
CA ILE A 168 -2.17 -9.26 -2.33
C ILE A 168 -3.03 -9.97 -1.28
N PRO A 169 -2.90 -9.62 0.02
CA PRO A 169 -3.68 -10.22 1.09
C PRO A 169 -5.19 -10.05 0.89
N ASN A 170 -5.94 -11.16 1.00
CA ASN A 170 -7.39 -11.12 1.15
C ASN A 170 -7.73 -11.22 2.65
N VAL A 171 -8.01 -10.11 3.26
CA VAL A 171 -8.18 -9.99 4.71
C VAL A 171 -9.27 -10.92 5.24
N ASP A 172 -10.42 -11.00 4.57
CA ASP A 172 -11.54 -11.84 5.01
C ASP A 172 -11.25 -13.34 4.87
N GLU A 173 -10.47 -13.74 3.86
CA GLU A 173 -10.02 -15.14 3.69
C GLU A 173 -8.97 -15.53 4.74
N ILE A 174 -8.06 -14.60 5.09
CA ILE A 174 -7.05 -14.84 6.13
C ILE A 174 -7.73 -15.06 7.48
N ILE A 175 -8.69 -14.22 7.84
CA ILE A 175 -9.48 -14.38 9.08
C ILE A 175 -10.26 -15.70 9.05
N ALA A 176 -10.83 -16.08 7.91
CA ALA A 176 -11.61 -17.30 7.78
C ALA A 176 -10.78 -18.58 7.86
N SER A 177 -9.56 -18.55 7.28
CA SER A 177 -8.64 -19.71 7.28
C SER A 177 -7.85 -19.84 8.58
N GLY A 178 -7.68 -18.75 9.33
CA GLY A 178 -6.80 -18.68 10.49
C GLY A 178 -5.32 -18.92 10.14
N LYS A 179 -4.89 -18.62 8.90
CA LYS A 179 -3.51 -18.82 8.45
C LYS A 179 -3.01 -17.67 7.63
N GLY A 180 -1.74 -17.28 7.83
CA GLY A 180 -1.14 -16.19 7.08
C GLY A 180 0.36 -16.05 7.29
N ILE A 181 0.99 -15.22 6.46
CA ILE A 181 2.40 -14.81 6.59
C ILE A 181 2.48 -13.39 7.18
N CYS A 182 3.69 -12.87 7.40
CA CYS A 182 3.89 -11.52 7.96
C CYS A 182 3.08 -10.43 7.22
N PHE A 183 3.00 -10.52 5.90
CA PHE A 183 2.23 -9.57 5.08
C PHE A 183 0.73 -9.68 5.32
N ASP A 184 0.21 -10.90 5.53
CA ASP A 184 -1.18 -11.16 5.87
C ASP A 184 -1.54 -10.60 7.26
N TYR A 185 -0.70 -10.87 8.26
CA TYR A 185 -0.86 -10.33 9.62
C TYR A 185 -0.94 -8.80 9.59
N ALA A 186 0.01 -8.15 8.92
CA ALA A 186 0.05 -6.70 8.81
C ALA A 186 -1.16 -6.13 8.05
N ALA A 187 -1.64 -6.82 7.02
CA ALA A 187 -2.81 -6.39 6.26
C ALA A 187 -4.11 -6.53 7.06
N VAL A 188 -4.30 -7.66 7.78
CA VAL A 188 -5.46 -7.88 8.65
C VAL A 188 -5.48 -6.84 9.76
N TYR A 189 -4.36 -6.62 10.45
CA TYR A 189 -4.27 -5.65 11.52
C TYR A 189 -4.60 -4.23 11.04
N ALA A 190 -4.00 -3.78 9.95
CA ALA A 190 -4.30 -2.47 9.38
C ALA A 190 -5.76 -2.35 8.93
N ALA A 191 -6.34 -3.38 8.30
CA ALA A 191 -7.72 -3.35 7.83
C ALA A 191 -8.71 -3.26 9.01
N MET A 192 -8.49 -4.03 10.07
CA MET A 192 -9.32 -4.00 11.27
C MET A 192 -9.25 -2.63 11.95
N LEU A 193 -8.05 -2.08 12.15
CA LEU A 193 -7.87 -0.75 12.76
C LEU A 193 -8.51 0.36 11.94
N ARG A 194 -8.28 0.38 10.62
CA ARG A 194 -8.86 1.38 9.72
C ARG A 194 -10.39 1.34 9.71
N SER A 195 -10.98 0.16 9.88
CA SER A 195 -12.43 -0.02 9.88
C SER A 195 -13.13 0.56 11.13
N ILE A 196 -12.36 0.88 12.17
CA ILE A 196 -12.80 1.54 13.40
C ILE A 196 -12.12 2.91 13.58
N ASP A 197 -11.74 3.54 12.48
CA ASP A 197 -11.19 4.90 12.40
C ASP A 197 -9.81 5.10 13.08
N ILE A 198 -9.04 4.04 13.31
CA ILE A 198 -7.66 4.12 13.80
C ILE A 198 -6.70 4.07 12.61
N PRO A 199 -5.90 5.15 12.36
CA PRO A 199 -4.98 5.17 11.24
C PRO A 199 -3.86 4.16 11.43
N ALA A 200 -3.70 3.27 10.44
CA ALA A 200 -2.69 2.23 10.45
C ALA A 200 -1.99 2.12 9.10
N LYS A 201 -0.66 2.26 9.09
CA LYS A 201 0.19 2.11 7.92
C LYS A 201 0.78 0.71 7.90
N LEU A 202 0.69 0.03 6.76
CA LEU A 202 1.43 -1.19 6.50
C LEU A 202 2.79 -0.82 5.93
N VAL A 203 3.84 -1.32 6.53
CA VAL A 203 5.24 -1.10 6.14
C VAL A 203 5.85 -2.42 5.70
N MET A 204 6.67 -2.38 4.65
CA MET A 204 7.43 -3.54 4.15
C MET A 204 8.90 -3.14 3.99
N GLY A 205 9.82 -3.98 4.44
CA GLY A 205 11.25 -3.68 4.37
C GLY A 205 12.11 -4.67 5.13
N TYR A 206 13.37 -4.28 5.32
CA TYR A 206 14.31 -4.97 6.20
C TYR A 206 14.36 -4.26 7.55
N LYS A 207 14.50 -5.02 8.61
CA LYS A 207 14.65 -4.54 9.98
C LYS A 207 15.91 -5.14 10.60
N GLU A 208 16.61 -4.38 11.45
CA GLU A 208 17.90 -4.80 12.02
C GLU A 208 17.87 -6.17 12.70
N ASP A 209 16.76 -6.51 13.34
CA ASP A 209 16.61 -7.75 14.12
C ASP A 209 16.08 -8.93 13.29
N ILE A 210 15.82 -8.77 11.98
CA ILE A 210 15.20 -9.79 11.13
C ILE A 210 15.95 -9.90 9.81
N ASP A 211 16.61 -11.03 9.57
CA ASP A 211 17.40 -11.30 8.37
C ASP A 211 16.57 -11.53 7.09
N ALA A 212 15.27 -11.26 7.13
CA ALA A 212 14.34 -11.44 6.00
C ALA A 212 13.57 -10.17 5.71
N TYR A 213 13.16 -9.99 4.44
CA TYR A 213 12.18 -8.97 4.06
C TYR A 213 10.88 -9.22 4.81
N HIS A 214 10.41 -8.23 5.56
CA HIS A 214 9.32 -8.38 6.52
C HIS A 214 8.24 -7.33 6.35
N SER A 215 7.08 -7.55 6.99
CA SER A 215 5.97 -6.59 7.03
C SER A 215 5.56 -6.33 8.47
N TRP A 216 5.27 -5.06 8.79
CA TRP A 216 4.78 -4.62 10.10
C TRP A 216 3.83 -3.43 9.97
N ASN A 217 3.35 -2.90 11.07
CA ASN A 217 2.46 -1.74 11.10
C ASN A 217 3.02 -0.60 11.94
N GLU A 218 2.74 0.63 11.51
CA GLU A 218 2.80 1.84 12.32
C GLU A 218 1.35 2.28 12.57
N VAL A 219 1.00 2.45 13.85
CA VAL A 219 -0.35 2.88 14.29
C VAL A 219 -0.24 4.28 14.88
N PHE A 220 -1.21 5.17 14.59
CA PHE A 220 -1.16 6.58 14.95
C PHE A 220 -2.31 7.01 15.85
#